data_c4519b0cc11effbf9060624a19731f86
#
_entry.id   c4519b0cc11effbf9060624a19731f86
#
_cell.length_a   1.000
_cell.length_b   1.000
_cell.length_c   1.000
_cell.angle_alpha   90.00
_cell.angle_beta   90.00
_cell.angle_gamma   90.00
#
_symmetry.space_group_name_H-M   'P 1'
#
loop_
_entity.id
_entity.type
_entity.pdbx_description
1 polymer ?
#
loop_
_entity_poly.entity_id
_entity_poly.type
_entity_poly.pdbx_seq_one_letter_code
_entity_poly.pdbx_strand_id
1 'polypeptide(L)'
;DNQYGHAYGNAIIPDTYTIDLTGFCMPTPSTKITSPFGPRWRRMHNGLDLKVNIGDTIVAAFDGKVRIVKYERRGYGKYVVIRHDNGLETIYGHLSKQLVEENQLVKAGEVIGLGGNTGRSTGSHLHFETRFLGIAINPIYMFDFPKQDIVADTYTFRKTKGVRSAGSHDTQVA
;
A
#
# COMPACT_ATOMS: atom_id res chain seq x y z
N ASP A 1 -4.17 11.37 2.40
CA ASP A 1 -4.04 12.09 1.48
C ASP A 1 -5.17 12.36 0.67
N ASN A 2 -5.22 13.61 0.24
CA ASN A 2 -6.37 14.14 -0.42
C ASN A 2 -6.69 13.42 -1.71
N GLN A 3 -5.71 12.79 -2.28
CA GLN A 3 -5.93 12.11 -3.54
C GLN A 3 -6.88 10.95 -3.40
N TYR A 4 -6.88 10.30 -2.25
CA TYR A 4 -7.78 9.19 -2.03
C TYR A 4 -9.19 9.66 -1.77
N GLY A 5 -9.33 10.67 -0.96
CA GLY A 5 -10.63 11.25 -0.73
C GLY A 5 -11.24 11.72 -2.03
N HIS A 6 -10.43 12.30 -2.90
CA HIS A 6 -10.91 12.77 -4.19
C HIS A 6 -11.35 11.63 -5.08
N ALA A 7 -10.53 10.59 -5.18
CA ALA A 7 -10.79 9.47 -6.06
C ALA A 7 -12.05 8.70 -5.67
N TYR A 8 -12.36 8.64 -4.38
CA TYR A 8 -13.45 7.80 -3.89
C TYR A 8 -14.48 8.58 -3.07
N GLY A 9 -14.50 9.90 -3.18
CA GLY A 9 -15.35 10.73 -2.34
C GLY A 9 -16.83 10.39 -2.40
N ASN A 10 -17.30 9.90 -3.55
CA ASN A 10 -18.69 9.54 -3.75
C ASN A 10 -18.92 8.04 -3.77
N ALA A 11 -17.90 7.25 -3.48
CA ALA A 11 -18.04 5.81 -3.54
C ALA A 11 -18.90 5.32 -2.38
N ILE A 12 -19.76 4.36 -2.68
CA ILE A 12 -20.53 3.66 -1.66
C ILE A 12 -19.70 2.49 -1.19
N ILE A 13 -19.36 2.49 0.10
CA ILE A 13 -18.53 1.44 0.66
C ILE A 13 -19.45 0.30 1.08
N PRO A 14 -19.27 -0.91 0.54
CA PRO A 14 -20.10 -2.05 0.91
C PRO A 14 -19.87 -2.45 2.36
N ASP A 15 -20.86 -3.10 2.97
CA ASP A 15 -20.71 -3.61 4.34
C ASP A 15 -19.64 -4.69 4.41
N THR A 16 -19.56 -5.54 3.42
CA THR A 16 -18.53 -6.55 3.29
C THR A 16 -18.07 -6.65 1.85
N TYR A 17 -16.82 -7.03 1.66
CA TYR A 17 -16.29 -7.29 0.33
C TYR A 17 -15.15 -8.29 0.46
N THR A 18 -15.21 -9.34 -0.34
CA THR A 18 -14.14 -10.36 -0.34
C THR A 18 -13.09 -9.98 -1.36
N ILE A 19 -11.88 -9.76 -0.88
CA ILE A 19 -10.75 -9.37 -1.71
C ILE A 19 -9.95 -10.63 -2.04
N ASP A 20 -9.78 -10.89 -3.33
CA ASP A 20 -8.94 -12.00 -3.80
C ASP A 20 -7.48 -11.57 -3.71
N LEU A 21 -6.70 -12.31 -2.94
CA LEU A 21 -5.27 -12.03 -2.74
C LEU A 21 -4.37 -12.92 -3.59
N THR A 22 -4.93 -13.84 -4.36
CA THR A 22 -4.10 -14.69 -5.22
C THR A 22 -3.41 -13.84 -6.27
N GLY A 23 -2.25 -14.29 -6.70
CA GLY A 23 -1.44 -13.51 -7.63
C GLY A 23 -0.55 -12.47 -6.98
N PHE A 24 -0.49 -12.45 -5.65
CA PHE A 24 0.35 -11.53 -4.91
C PHE A 24 1.84 -11.80 -5.13
N CYS A 25 2.60 -10.72 -5.20
CA CYS A 25 4.06 -10.76 -5.17
C CYS A 25 4.55 -9.78 -4.11
N MET A 26 5.44 -10.22 -3.24
CA MET A 26 5.99 -9.33 -2.22
C MET A 26 6.70 -8.16 -2.91
N PRO A 27 6.43 -6.90 -2.52
CA PRO A 27 6.98 -5.73 -3.22
C PRO A 27 8.49 -5.57 -3.08
N THR A 28 9.09 -6.19 -2.06
CA THR A 28 10.53 -6.20 -1.86
C THR A 28 10.89 -7.49 -1.10
N PRO A 29 12.09 -8.03 -1.28
CA PRO A 29 12.47 -9.25 -0.57
C PRO A 29 12.73 -9.06 0.91
N SER A 30 12.67 -7.84 1.42
CA SER A 30 12.87 -7.59 2.84
C SER A 30 11.74 -8.19 3.67
N THR A 31 12.10 -8.89 4.74
CA THR A 31 11.14 -9.40 5.71
C THR A 31 11.07 -8.52 6.96
N LYS A 32 11.91 -7.50 7.04
CA LYS A 32 12.02 -6.69 8.25
C LYS A 32 11.07 -5.51 8.20
N ILE A 33 10.07 -5.53 9.07
CA ILE A 33 9.17 -4.40 9.26
C ILE A 33 9.85 -3.45 10.25
N THR A 34 10.11 -2.22 9.81
CA THR A 34 10.74 -1.20 10.64
C THR A 34 9.74 -0.32 11.33
N SER A 35 8.51 -0.26 10.83
CA SER A 35 7.45 0.51 11.47
C SER A 35 6.10 -0.05 11.08
N PRO A 36 5.28 -0.47 12.06
CA PRO A 36 4.00 -1.11 11.75
C PRO A 36 2.91 -0.11 11.42
N PHE A 37 1.84 -0.63 10.85
CA PHE A 37 0.60 0.11 10.67
C PHE A 37 -0.01 0.40 12.03
N GLY A 38 -0.63 1.56 12.16
CA GLY A 38 -1.41 1.86 13.35
C GLY A 38 -1.10 3.21 13.95
N PRO A 39 -1.68 3.49 15.11
CA PRO A 39 -1.47 4.76 15.78
C PRO A 39 -0.01 4.96 16.15
N ARG A 40 0.44 6.17 15.92
CA ARG A 40 1.73 6.64 16.43
C ARG A 40 1.47 7.85 17.30
N TRP A 41 2.47 8.26 18.00
CA TRP A 41 2.37 9.50 18.75
C TRP A 41 1.93 10.62 17.80
N ARG A 42 0.74 11.13 17.98
CA ARG A 42 0.12 12.23 17.23
C ARG A 42 -0.45 11.93 15.86
N ARG A 43 -0.21 10.76 15.28
CA ARG A 43 -0.77 10.48 13.97
C ARG A 43 -0.94 9.01 13.73
N MET A 44 -1.72 8.70 12.71
CA MET A 44 -1.92 7.36 12.23
C MET A 44 -0.91 7.02 11.16
N HIS A 45 -0.28 5.86 11.25
CA HIS A 45 0.56 5.32 10.19
C HIS A 45 -0.30 4.41 9.33
N ASN A 46 -0.62 4.86 8.12
CA ASN A 46 -1.60 4.21 7.25
C ASN A 46 -1.03 3.08 6.41
N GLY A 47 0.20 2.72 6.61
CA GLY A 47 0.86 1.62 5.95
C GLY A 47 1.87 1.01 6.89
N LEU A 48 2.77 0.20 6.35
CA LEU A 48 3.90 -0.27 7.11
C LEU A 48 5.18 -0.02 6.34
N ASP A 49 6.29 0.05 7.06
CA ASP A 49 7.58 0.30 6.46
C ASP A 49 8.42 -0.95 6.48
N LEU A 50 9.03 -1.25 5.35
CA LEU A 50 9.93 -2.38 5.17
C LEU A 50 11.35 -1.85 4.97
N LYS A 51 12.31 -2.49 5.63
CA LYS A 51 13.70 -2.10 5.46
C LYS A 51 14.13 -2.38 4.03
N VAL A 52 14.69 -1.37 3.37
CA VAL A 52 15.31 -1.53 2.05
C VAL A 52 16.60 -0.73 2.01
N ASN A 53 17.46 -1.08 1.09
CA ASN A 53 18.62 -0.26 0.77
C ASN A 53 18.27 0.64 -0.42
N ILE A 54 18.93 1.79 -0.49
CA ILE A 54 18.75 2.69 -1.64
C ILE A 54 19.18 1.92 -2.89
N GLY A 55 18.29 1.89 -3.88
CA GLY A 55 18.55 1.18 -5.13
C GLY A 55 17.97 -0.22 -5.21
N ASP A 56 17.48 -0.77 -4.11
CA ASP A 56 16.81 -2.07 -4.16
C ASP A 56 15.60 -2.01 -5.07
N THR A 57 15.35 -3.07 -5.84
CA THR A 57 14.19 -3.08 -6.74
C THR A 57 12.91 -3.22 -5.94
N ILE A 58 11.91 -2.43 -6.35
CA ILE A 58 10.56 -2.49 -5.81
C ILE A 58 9.66 -2.97 -6.94
N VAL A 59 8.79 -3.94 -6.64
CA VAL A 59 7.95 -4.57 -7.67
C VAL A 59 6.48 -4.44 -7.31
N ALA A 60 5.62 -4.54 -8.33
CA ALA A 60 4.17 -4.45 -8.14
C ALA A 60 3.66 -5.66 -7.37
N ALA A 61 2.78 -5.42 -6.39
CA ALA A 61 2.24 -6.47 -5.54
C ALA A 61 1.20 -7.35 -6.25
N PHE A 62 0.50 -6.81 -7.23
CA PHE A 62 -0.49 -7.52 -8.05
C PHE A 62 -0.47 -6.93 -9.45
N ASP A 63 -1.07 -7.66 -10.40
CA ASP A 63 -1.37 -7.07 -11.71
C ASP A 63 -2.23 -5.83 -11.52
N GLY A 64 -2.00 -4.82 -12.32
CA GLY A 64 -2.80 -3.61 -12.21
C GLY A 64 -2.44 -2.53 -13.21
N LYS A 65 -2.98 -1.35 -12.95
CA LYS A 65 -2.74 -0.15 -13.75
C LYS A 65 -2.22 0.95 -12.84
N VAL A 66 -1.12 1.55 -13.24
CA VAL A 66 -0.52 2.66 -12.49
C VAL A 66 -1.45 3.86 -12.54
N ARG A 67 -1.85 4.36 -11.38
CA ARG A 67 -2.75 5.50 -11.28
C ARG A 67 -2.02 6.81 -11.00
N ILE A 68 -0.99 6.76 -10.15
CA ILE A 68 -0.27 7.97 -9.75
C ILE A 68 1.23 7.70 -9.79
N VAL A 69 1.98 8.64 -10.37
CA VAL A 69 3.44 8.69 -10.27
C VAL A 69 3.77 10.15 -9.98
N LYS A 70 4.08 10.45 -8.72
CA LYS A 70 4.30 11.83 -8.29
C LYS A 70 5.41 11.92 -7.25
N TYR A 71 5.75 13.15 -6.92
CA TYR A 71 6.70 13.47 -5.86
C TYR A 71 6.03 14.37 -4.84
N GLU A 72 5.97 13.89 -3.60
CA GLU A 72 5.39 14.63 -2.50
C GLU A 72 6.49 14.86 -1.46
N ARG A 73 7.15 15.98 -1.57
CA ARG A 73 8.36 16.24 -0.80
C ARG A 73 8.18 16.11 0.71
N ARG A 74 7.03 16.50 1.23
CA ARG A 74 6.77 16.49 2.68
C ARG A 74 5.94 15.30 3.13
N GLY A 75 5.82 14.30 2.31
CA GLY A 75 5.02 13.11 2.61
C GLY A 75 5.67 11.87 2.04
N TYR A 76 5.01 11.27 1.07
CA TYR A 76 5.45 10.01 0.48
C TYR A 76 6.79 10.07 -0.27
N GLY A 77 7.30 11.27 -0.55
CA GLY A 77 8.44 11.40 -1.45
C GLY A 77 8.07 10.99 -2.87
N LYS A 78 8.99 10.35 -3.56
CA LYS A 78 8.66 9.77 -4.87
C LYS A 78 7.84 8.51 -4.61
N TYR A 79 6.64 8.48 -5.15
CA TYR A 79 5.74 7.36 -4.89
C TYR A 79 4.98 6.94 -6.13
N VAL A 80 4.46 5.73 -6.07
CA VAL A 80 3.66 5.12 -7.13
C VAL A 80 2.41 4.54 -6.48
N VAL A 81 1.26 4.71 -7.12
CA VAL A 81 0.01 4.07 -6.73
C VAL A 81 -0.46 3.20 -7.87
N ILE A 82 -0.79 1.96 -7.55
CA ILE A 82 -1.30 1.00 -8.54
C ILE A 82 -2.69 0.55 -8.13
N ARG A 83 -3.62 0.57 -9.08
CA ARG A 83 -4.98 0.06 -8.89
C ARG A 83 -5.07 -1.35 -9.44
N HIS A 84 -5.63 -2.25 -8.64
CA HIS A 84 -5.71 -3.67 -8.96
C HIS A 84 -7.15 -4.11 -9.20
N ASP A 85 -7.32 -5.18 -9.97
CA ASP A 85 -8.65 -5.70 -10.28
C ASP A 85 -9.35 -6.29 -9.07
N ASN A 86 -8.60 -6.67 -8.03
CA ASN A 86 -9.19 -7.22 -6.81
C ASN A 86 -9.81 -6.17 -5.90
N GLY A 87 -9.80 -4.91 -6.29
CA GLY A 87 -10.38 -3.82 -5.51
C GLY A 87 -9.39 -3.05 -4.65
N LEU A 88 -8.17 -3.53 -4.53
CA LEU A 88 -7.14 -2.83 -3.75
C LEU A 88 -6.42 -1.79 -4.59
N GLU A 89 -5.90 -0.77 -3.90
CA GLU A 89 -4.80 0.04 -4.40
C GLU A 89 -3.62 -0.17 -3.50
N THR A 90 -2.42 -0.22 -4.08
CA THR A 90 -1.18 -0.31 -3.32
C THR A 90 -0.34 0.93 -3.57
N ILE A 91 0.33 1.39 -2.53
CA ILE A 91 1.15 2.60 -2.57
C ILE A 91 2.57 2.22 -2.17
N TYR A 92 3.52 2.73 -2.93
CA TYR A 92 4.95 2.46 -2.76
C TYR A 92 5.64 3.80 -2.60
N GLY A 93 6.03 4.14 -1.37
CA GLY A 93 6.57 5.46 -1.05
C GLY A 93 8.04 5.48 -0.74
N HIS A 94 8.58 6.68 -0.71
CA HIS A 94 9.98 7.00 -0.40
C HIS A 94 10.97 6.39 -1.40
N LEU A 95 10.53 6.24 -2.66
CA LEU A 95 11.37 5.69 -3.71
C LEU A 95 12.49 6.68 -4.08
N SER A 96 13.63 6.14 -4.52
CA SER A 96 14.68 6.96 -5.09
C SER A 96 14.43 7.21 -6.58
N LYS A 97 13.74 6.27 -7.24
CA LYS A 97 13.45 6.39 -8.66
C LYS A 97 12.12 5.70 -8.97
N GLN A 98 11.33 6.32 -9.85
CA GLN A 98 10.09 5.77 -10.36
C GLN A 98 10.35 5.27 -11.77
N LEU A 99 10.00 4.01 -12.06
CA LEU A 99 10.34 3.37 -13.32
C LEU A 99 9.12 3.04 -14.17
N VAL A 100 7.97 3.60 -13.82
CA VAL A 100 6.71 3.42 -14.54
C VAL A 100 6.06 4.78 -14.75
N GLU A 101 5.07 4.82 -15.65
CA GLU A 101 4.31 6.03 -15.96
C GLU A 101 2.85 5.82 -15.59
N GLU A 102 2.15 6.92 -15.40
CA GLU A 102 0.70 6.86 -15.16
C GLU A 102 0.01 6.21 -16.35
N ASN A 103 -0.99 5.39 -16.03
CA ASN A 103 -1.79 4.60 -16.96
C ASN A 103 -1.07 3.36 -17.53
N GLN A 104 0.16 3.12 -17.15
CA GLN A 104 0.88 1.92 -17.57
C GLN A 104 0.28 0.68 -16.94
N LEU A 105 0.12 -0.39 -17.71
CA LEU A 105 -0.27 -1.70 -17.18
C LEU A 105 0.97 -2.40 -16.66
N VAL A 106 0.86 -3.00 -15.50
CA VAL A 106 1.96 -3.75 -14.87
C VAL A 106 1.47 -5.10 -14.42
N LYS A 107 2.41 -6.04 -14.36
CA LYS A 107 2.17 -7.37 -13.82
C LYS A 107 2.73 -7.47 -12.41
N ALA A 108 2.14 -8.36 -11.60
CA ALA A 108 2.72 -8.67 -10.30
C ALA A 108 4.18 -9.06 -10.47
N GLY A 109 5.06 -8.49 -9.67
CA GLY A 109 6.49 -8.76 -9.76
C GLY A 109 7.26 -7.91 -10.74
N GLU A 110 6.57 -7.10 -11.54
CA GLU A 110 7.25 -6.18 -12.46
C GLU A 110 7.88 -5.03 -11.68
N VAL A 111 9.11 -4.66 -12.03
CA VAL A 111 9.83 -3.58 -11.35
C VAL A 111 9.13 -2.25 -11.64
N ILE A 112 8.80 -1.52 -10.58
CA ILE A 112 8.11 -0.24 -10.69
C ILE A 112 8.93 0.92 -10.15
N GLY A 113 9.99 0.65 -9.41
CA GLY A 113 10.84 1.68 -8.85
C GLY A 113 12.01 1.12 -8.10
N LEU A 114 12.77 2.02 -7.51
CA LEU A 114 13.93 1.66 -6.68
C LEU A 114 13.74 2.23 -5.29
N GLY A 115 14.14 1.48 -4.30
CA GLY A 115 14.08 1.87 -2.90
C GLY A 115 14.91 3.13 -2.63
N GLY A 116 14.49 3.90 -1.65
CA GLY A 116 15.13 5.15 -1.36
C GLY A 116 14.79 5.70 0.01
N ASN A 117 14.95 7.02 0.11
CA ASN A 117 14.70 7.73 1.37
C ASN A 117 14.16 9.13 1.07
N THR A 118 13.38 9.27 -0.02
CA THR A 118 12.83 10.57 -0.41
C THR A 118 11.58 10.90 0.40
N GLY A 119 11.25 12.19 0.44
CA GLY A 119 10.09 12.65 1.17
C GLY A 119 10.35 12.75 2.65
N ARG A 120 9.30 12.56 3.44
CA ARG A 120 9.39 12.65 4.89
C ARG A 120 9.86 11.32 5.45
N SER A 121 11.17 11.13 5.45
CA SER A 121 11.77 9.86 5.85
C SER A 121 13.11 10.11 6.53
N THR A 122 13.39 9.36 7.59
CA THR A 122 14.65 9.48 8.33
C THR A 122 15.57 8.28 8.14
N GLY A 123 15.22 7.34 7.28
CA GLY A 123 16.04 6.18 6.97
C GLY A 123 15.46 5.45 5.79
N SER A 124 16.30 4.76 5.03
CA SER A 124 15.84 4.09 3.82
C SER A 124 14.87 2.97 4.16
N HIS A 125 13.68 3.05 3.60
CA HIS A 125 12.64 2.05 3.78
C HIS A 125 11.61 2.20 2.67
N LEU A 126 10.85 1.14 2.45
CA LEU A 126 9.69 1.20 1.58
C LEU A 126 8.46 1.42 2.45
N HIS A 127 7.72 2.49 2.19
CA HIS A 127 6.41 2.69 2.80
C HIS A 127 5.39 2.01 1.90
N PHE A 128 4.73 0.99 2.43
CA PHE A 128 3.79 0.17 1.68
C PHE A 128 2.40 0.30 2.28
N GLU A 129 1.43 0.73 1.45
CA GLU A 129 0.03 0.83 1.88
C GLU A 129 -0.85 -0.04 1.01
N THR A 130 -1.91 -0.52 1.63
CA THR A 130 -3.01 -1.17 0.93
C THR A 130 -4.29 -0.45 1.28
N ARG A 131 -5.08 -0.10 0.26
CA ARG A 131 -6.33 0.63 0.45
C ARG A 131 -7.44 -0.03 -0.33
N PHE A 132 -8.61 -0.08 0.30
CA PHE A 132 -9.85 -0.49 -0.35
C PHE A 132 -10.79 0.71 -0.37
N LEU A 133 -11.11 1.22 -1.57
CA LEU A 133 -11.95 2.42 -1.75
C LEU A 133 -11.47 3.57 -0.86
N GLY A 134 -10.16 3.78 -0.79
CA GLY A 134 -9.56 4.84 0.00
C GLY A 134 -9.33 4.51 1.46
N ILE A 135 -9.84 3.40 1.95
CA ILE A 135 -9.70 3.01 3.36
C ILE A 135 -8.42 2.19 3.51
N ALA A 136 -7.53 2.65 4.36
CA ALA A 136 -6.27 1.95 4.62
C ALA A 136 -6.53 0.67 5.40
N ILE A 137 -5.93 -0.41 4.96
CA ILE A 137 -6.00 -1.72 5.64
C ILE A 137 -4.59 -2.09 6.08
N ASN A 138 -4.47 -2.57 7.31
CA ASN A 138 -3.18 -3.03 7.81
C ASN A 138 -2.67 -4.20 6.95
N PRO A 139 -1.54 -4.04 6.26
CA PRO A 139 -1.06 -5.07 5.34
C PRO A 139 -0.78 -6.42 6.01
N ILE A 140 -0.49 -6.45 7.31
CA ILE A 140 -0.18 -7.73 7.96
C ILE A 140 -1.40 -8.65 8.08
N TYR A 141 -2.61 -8.12 7.90
CA TYR A 141 -3.80 -8.96 7.90
C TYR A 141 -3.95 -9.73 6.59
N MET A 142 -3.26 -9.30 5.55
CA MET A 142 -3.35 -9.91 4.22
C MET A 142 -2.06 -10.64 3.83
N PHE A 143 -0.91 -10.15 4.30
CA PHE A 143 0.38 -10.64 3.84
C PHE A 143 1.26 -11.01 5.02
N ASP A 144 1.89 -12.17 4.92
CA ASP A 144 2.87 -12.66 5.90
C ASP A 144 4.25 -12.26 5.39
N PHE A 145 4.78 -11.18 5.93
CA PHE A 145 6.05 -10.64 5.44
C PHE A 145 7.24 -11.57 5.71
N PRO A 146 7.34 -12.21 6.87
CA PRO A 146 8.41 -13.19 7.06
C PRO A 146 8.38 -14.32 6.05
N LYS A 147 7.19 -14.80 5.66
CA LYS A 147 7.05 -15.88 4.69
C LYS A 147 6.96 -15.38 3.26
N GLN A 148 6.82 -14.07 3.07
CA GLN A 148 6.72 -13.44 1.75
C GLN A 148 5.56 -14.00 0.91
N ASP A 149 4.43 -14.22 1.54
CA ASP A 149 3.27 -14.82 0.91
C ASP A 149 1.99 -14.24 1.52
N ILE A 150 0.87 -14.60 0.93
CA ILE A 150 -0.45 -14.22 1.46
C ILE A 150 -0.76 -15.06 2.71
N VAL A 151 -1.50 -14.46 3.62
CA VAL A 151 -1.97 -15.15 4.83
C VAL A 151 -3.04 -16.19 4.47
N ALA A 152 -3.90 -15.86 3.51
CA ALA A 152 -4.95 -16.72 2.98
C ALA A 152 -5.28 -16.23 1.58
N ASP A 153 -6.03 -17.03 0.82
CA ASP A 153 -6.37 -16.66 -0.56
C ASP A 153 -7.26 -15.44 -0.64
N THR A 154 -8.02 -15.15 0.41
CA THR A 154 -8.93 -14.00 0.43
C THR A 154 -8.83 -13.28 1.76
N TYR A 155 -9.21 -12.00 1.72
CA TYR A 155 -9.41 -11.19 2.91
C TYR A 155 -10.80 -10.57 2.82
N THR A 156 -11.59 -10.70 3.87
CA THR A 156 -12.93 -10.09 3.89
C THR A 156 -12.86 -8.73 4.56
N PHE A 157 -13.04 -7.70 3.74
CA PHE A 157 -13.22 -6.36 4.25
C PHE A 157 -14.60 -6.26 4.90
N ARG A 158 -14.67 -5.66 6.09
CA ARG A 158 -15.92 -5.40 6.78
C ARG A 158 -15.99 -3.94 7.17
N LYS A 159 -17.05 -3.28 6.74
CA LYS A 159 -17.27 -1.89 7.11
C LYS A 159 -17.76 -1.86 8.54
N THR A 160 -17.03 -1.16 9.38
CA THR A 160 -17.42 -0.98 10.77
C THR A 160 -18.24 0.28 10.89
N LYS A 161 -19.32 0.22 11.66
CA LYS A 161 -20.13 1.38 11.92
C LYS A 161 -19.25 2.52 12.45
N GLY A 162 -19.36 3.67 11.83
CA GLY A 162 -18.58 4.81 12.23
C GLY A 162 -17.18 4.84 11.65
N VAL A 163 -16.87 3.97 10.74
CA VAL A 163 -15.59 3.98 10.09
C VAL A 163 -15.37 5.32 9.40
N ARG A 164 -14.19 5.83 9.58
CA ARG A 164 -13.74 7.04 8.94
C ARG A 164 -12.46 6.75 8.23
N SER A 165 -11.89 7.77 7.83
CA SER A 165 -10.60 7.71 7.29
C SER A 165 -9.74 6.74 8.00
N ALA A 166 -8.59 6.61 7.52
CA ALA A 166 -7.59 5.81 8.11
C ALA A 166 -8.05 4.40 8.27
N GLY A 167 -9.10 4.13 7.66
CA GLY A 167 -9.54 2.83 7.60
C GLY A 167 -9.31 2.18 8.86
N SER A 168 -9.84 2.72 9.75
CA SER A 168 -9.64 2.19 11.02
C SER A 168 -9.32 0.73 10.99
N HIS A 169 -8.36 0.35 11.73
CA HIS A 169 -8.03 -1.05 11.83
C HIS A 169 -9.17 -1.86 12.44
N ASP A 170 -10.18 -1.22 12.96
CA ASP A 170 -11.34 -1.96 13.46
C ASP A 170 -12.01 -2.75 12.36
N THR A 171 -11.99 -2.26 11.13
CA THR A 171 -12.56 -3.00 10.03
C THR A 171 -11.76 -4.24 9.71
N GLN A 172 -10.55 -4.31 10.18
CA GLN A 172 -9.62 -5.38 9.84
C GLN A 172 -9.67 -6.52 10.82
N VAL A 173 -10.17 -6.26 11.98
CA VAL A 173 -10.18 -7.25 13.04
C VAL A 173 -11.30 -8.24 12.86
N ALA A 174 -12.34 -7.81 12.24
CA ALA A 174 -13.48 -8.70 12.02
C ALA A 174 -13.13 -9.87 11.12
#